data_77bd85f5bba35546798dbbb07a47191b
#
_entry.id   77bd85f5bba35546798dbbb07a47191b
#
_cell.length_a   1.000
_cell.length_b   1.000
_cell.length_c   1.000
_cell.angle_alpha   90.00
_cell.angle_beta   90.00
_cell.angle_gamma   90.00
#
_symmetry.space_group_name_H-M   'P 1'
#
loop_
_entity.id
_entity.type
_entity.pdbx_description
1 polymer ?
#
loop_
_entity_poly.entity_id
_entity_poly.type
_entity_poly.pdbx_seq_one_letter_code
_entity_poly.pdbx_strand_id
1 'polypeptide(L)'
;DDFSKDFIYSLQEYWDSNLKRNKIMLILSGSSMSMMHKLALEEKGPLYGRKTFAIYLKQFRYMDLREMFKDLDEEQKVKIFAIFGGTPQYLSFFKESKSEFLESFKNMVLSNGGSLYEEPINALKFELTNPERYVSILRAISRGKEELKEIADELELEQSQITSYLRNLIDLLD
;
A
#
# COMPACT_ATOMS: atom_id res chain seq x y z
N ASP A 1 -17.72 4.86 8.21
CA ASP A 1 -17.31 5.73 7.29
C ASP A 1 -18.30 6.46 6.38
N ASP A 2 -19.52 6.71 6.89
CA ASP A 2 -20.50 7.53 6.17
C ASP A 2 -20.03 8.99 6.02
N PHE A 3 -19.29 9.52 7.00
CA PHE A 3 -18.80 10.91 6.96
C PHE A 3 -17.91 11.21 5.75
N SER A 4 -17.10 10.25 5.31
CA SER A 4 -16.22 10.43 4.15
C SER A 4 -17.01 10.49 2.83
N LYS A 5 -18.09 9.72 2.71
CA LYS A 5 -18.95 9.74 1.52
C LYS A 5 -19.71 11.06 1.42
N ASP A 6 -20.34 11.49 2.51
CA ASP A 6 -21.07 12.74 2.55
C ASP A 6 -20.19 13.95 2.22
N PHE A 7 -18.94 13.95 2.71
CA PHE A 7 -17.97 14.98 2.36
C PHE A 7 -17.67 15.02 0.85
N ILE A 8 -17.43 13.87 0.23
CA ILE A 8 -17.10 13.84 -1.21
C ILE A 8 -18.29 14.26 -2.09
N TYR A 9 -19.52 13.87 -1.73
CA TYR A 9 -20.70 14.34 -2.45
C TYR A 9 -20.93 15.85 -2.25
N SER A 10 -20.73 16.38 -1.04
CA SER A 10 -20.78 17.82 -0.77
C SER A 10 -19.70 18.57 -1.55
N LEU A 11 -18.49 18.02 -1.66
CA LEU A 11 -17.43 18.59 -2.46
C LEU A 11 -17.78 18.61 -3.95
N GLN A 12 -18.40 17.54 -4.45
CA GLN A 12 -18.90 17.46 -5.83
C GLN A 12 -19.88 18.59 -6.12
N GLU A 13 -20.90 18.75 -5.28
CA GLU A 13 -21.94 19.76 -5.42
C GLU A 13 -21.34 21.17 -5.36
N TYR A 14 -20.45 21.40 -4.39
CA TYR A 14 -19.79 22.70 -4.23
C TYR A 14 -18.84 23.03 -5.38
N TRP A 15 -18.15 22.03 -5.94
CA TRP A 15 -17.34 22.20 -7.13
C TRP A 15 -18.19 22.63 -8.32
N ASP A 16 -19.27 21.93 -8.58
CA ASP A 16 -20.12 22.20 -9.75
C ASP A 16 -20.83 23.58 -9.65
N SER A 17 -21.27 23.95 -8.44
CA SER A 17 -22.02 25.19 -8.21
C SER A 17 -21.12 26.44 -8.08
N ASN A 18 -19.96 26.31 -7.45
CA ASN A 18 -19.15 27.46 -7.03
C ASN A 18 -17.72 27.45 -7.59
N LEU A 19 -16.98 26.34 -7.50
CA LEU A 19 -15.53 26.34 -7.72
C LEU A 19 -15.14 26.26 -9.20
N LYS A 20 -15.90 25.50 -9.99
CA LYS A 20 -15.59 25.21 -11.41
C LYS A 20 -15.34 26.45 -12.27
N ARG A 21 -15.95 27.58 -11.94
CA ARG A 21 -15.84 28.83 -12.68
C ARG A 21 -14.77 29.78 -12.15
N ASN A 22 -14.15 29.44 -11.04
CA ASN A 22 -13.13 30.23 -10.38
C ASN A 22 -11.73 29.77 -10.77
N LYS A 23 -10.74 30.67 -10.63
CA LYS A 23 -9.33 30.34 -10.84
C LYS A 23 -8.76 29.57 -9.63
N ILE A 24 -9.29 28.36 -9.38
CA ILE A 24 -8.90 27.51 -8.26
C ILE A 24 -8.38 26.20 -8.81
N MET A 25 -7.30 25.71 -8.22
CA MET A 25 -6.76 24.37 -8.42
C MET A 25 -7.03 23.55 -7.15
N LEU A 26 -7.81 22.49 -7.30
CA LEU A 26 -8.07 21.55 -6.21
C LEU A 26 -7.21 20.30 -6.45
N ILE A 27 -6.40 19.94 -5.45
CA ILE A 27 -5.56 18.74 -5.48
C ILE A 27 -6.12 17.77 -4.43
N LEU A 28 -6.52 16.59 -4.88
CA LEU A 28 -6.96 15.50 -4.01
C LEU A 28 -5.91 14.39 -4.06
N SER A 29 -5.52 13.90 -2.90
CA SER A 29 -4.58 12.78 -2.79
C SER A 29 -5.16 11.70 -1.89
N GLY A 30 -4.84 10.46 -2.17
CA GLY A 30 -5.25 9.32 -1.38
C GLY A 30 -4.26 8.18 -1.56
N SER A 31 -4.03 7.40 -0.51
CA SER A 31 -3.15 6.24 -0.51
C SER A 31 -3.84 4.96 -0.99
N SER A 32 -5.18 4.87 -0.85
CA SER A 32 -5.92 3.72 -1.35
C SER A 32 -6.26 3.88 -2.83
N MET A 33 -5.67 3.03 -3.67
CA MET A 33 -5.93 2.98 -5.10
C MET A 33 -7.38 2.60 -5.40
N SER A 34 -7.90 1.59 -4.69
CA SER A 34 -9.28 1.11 -4.87
C SER A 34 -10.30 2.21 -4.57
N MET A 35 -10.06 2.99 -3.50
CA MET A 35 -10.92 4.12 -3.14
C MET A 35 -10.83 5.26 -4.16
N MET A 36 -9.62 5.65 -4.57
CA MET A 36 -9.43 6.70 -5.58
C MET A 36 -10.02 6.32 -6.93
N HIS A 37 -9.93 5.05 -7.31
CA HIS A 37 -10.56 4.52 -8.51
C HIS A 37 -12.09 4.69 -8.46
N LYS A 38 -12.73 4.24 -7.38
CA LYS A 38 -14.19 4.36 -7.18
C LYS A 38 -14.67 5.81 -7.17
N LEU A 39 -13.89 6.72 -6.60
CA LEU A 39 -14.30 8.13 -6.47
C LEU A 39 -14.13 8.92 -7.77
N ALA A 40 -13.06 8.70 -8.52
CA ALA A 40 -12.63 9.58 -9.59
C ALA A 40 -12.54 8.93 -10.98
N LEU A 41 -12.49 7.61 -11.07
CA LEU A 41 -12.30 6.90 -12.34
C LEU A 41 -13.53 6.11 -12.78
N GLU A 42 -14.30 5.55 -11.85
CA GLU A 42 -15.55 4.88 -12.18
C GLU A 42 -16.63 5.88 -12.64
N GLU A 43 -17.42 5.53 -13.65
CA GLU A 43 -18.49 6.39 -14.19
C GLU A 43 -19.51 6.84 -13.13
N LYS A 44 -19.73 6.03 -12.10
CA LYS A 44 -20.64 6.33 -10.98
C LYS A 44 -19.97 7.09 -9.85
N GLY A 45 -18.67 7.34 -9.95
CA GLY A 45 -17.92 8.05 -8.91
C GLY A 45 -18.27 9.53 -8.84
N PRO A 46 -18.36 10.11 -7.64
CA PRO A 46 -18.77 11.51 -7.47
C PRO A 46 -17.82 12.52 -8.12
N LEU A 47 -16.57 12.16 -8.35
CA LEU A 47 -15.56 13.01 -8.99
C LEU A 47 -15.32 12.66 -10.47
N TYR A 48 -16.08 11.69 -11.01
CA TYR A 48 -15.96 11.32 -12.42
C TYR A 48 -16.26 12.52 -13.34
N GLY A 49 -15.43 12.67 -14.38
CA GLY A 49 -15.58 13.77 -15.35
C GLY A 49 -15.20 15.17 -14.82
N ARG A 50 -14.79 15.30 -13.54
CA ARG A 50 -14.39 16.57 -12.91
C ARG A 50 -12.88 16.74 -12.79
N LYS A 51 -12.13 15.66 -12.92
CA LYS A 51 -10.67 15.71 -12.91
C LYS A 51 -10.15 16.28 -14.25
N THR A 52 -9.15 17.12 -14.17
CA THR A 52 -8.38 17.60 -15.32
C THR A 52 -7.10 16.80 -15.53
N PHE A 53 -6.55 16.26 -14.44
CA PHE A 53 -5.33 15.48 -14.44
C PHE A 53 -5.35 14.44 -13.32
N ALA A 54 -4.67 13.33 -13.51
CA ALA A 54 -4.46 12.31 -12.48
C ALA A 54 -3.00 11.83 -12.56
N ILE A 55 -2.35 11.73 -11.39
CA ILE A 55 -1.00 11.21 -11.25
C ILE A 55 -1.09 9.95 -10.39
N TYR A 56 -0.57 8.87 -10.87
CA TYR A 56 -0.29 7.69 -10.09
C TYR A 56 1.18 7.72 -9.65
N LEU A 57 1.42 7.99 -8.37
CA LEU A 57 2.76 8.00 -7.80
C LEU A 57 3.18 6.56 -7.55
N LYS A 58 4.16 6.11 -8.31
CA LYS A 58 4.78 4.79 -8.11
C LYS A 58 5.83 4.86 -7.02
N GLN A 59 6.16 3.69 -6.48
CA GLN A 59 7.31 3.53 -5.60
C GLN A 59 8.60 4.00 -6.31
N PHE A 60 9.59 4.38 -5.52
CA PHE A 60 10.93 4.69 -6.03
C PHE A 60 11.54 3.47 -6.71
N ARG A 61 12.21 3.71 -7.83
CA ARG A 61 13.07 2.71 -8.45
C ARG A 61 14.41 2.70 -7.73
N TYR A 62 15.21 1.68 -7.95
CA TYR A 62 16.56 1.61 -7.40
C TYR A 62 17.41 2.86 -7.68
N MET A 63 17.28 3.44 -8.88
CA MET A 63 18.02 4.65 -9.25
C MET A 63 17.62 5.86 -8.40
N ASP A 64 16.34 5.97 -8.04
CA ASP A 64 15.84 7.06 -7.20
C ASP A 64 16.36 6.87 -5.75
N LEU A 65 16.45 5.63 -5.27
CA LEU A 65 17.06 5.30 -3.98
C LEU A 65 18.55 5.66 -3.94
N ARG A 66 19.29 5.43 -5.03
CA ARG A 66 20.71 5.82 -5.12
C ARG A 66 20.91 7.32 -4.90
N GLU A 67 20.00 8.15 -5.42
CA GLU A 67 20.02 9.60 -5.20
C GLU A 67 19.70 9.96 -3.74
N MET A 68 18.83 9.21 -3.08
CA MET A 68 18.45 9.43 -1.68
C MET A 68 19.58 9.07 -0.70
N PHE A 69 20.37 8.02 -1.01
CA PHE A 69 21.41 7.46 -0.15
C PHE A 69 22.81 7.62 -0.79
N LYS A 70 23.20 8.84 -1.16
CA LYS A 70 24.50 9.10 -1.84
C LYS A 70 25.71 8.66 -1.06
N ASP A 71 25.63 8.73 0.27
CA ASP A 71 26.75 8.46 1.18
C ASP A 71 26.98 6.97 1.49
N LEU A 72 26.06 6.09 1.06
CA LEU A 72 26.16 4.66 1.24
C LEU A 72 26.87 3.99 0.04
N ASP A 73 27.54 2.87 0.29
CA ASP A 73 28.09 2.03 -0.77
C ASP A 73 26.96 1.28 -1.55
N GLU A 74 27.28 0.74 -2.71
CA GLU A 74 26.28 0.10 -3.58
C GLU A 74 25.73 -1.20 -2.97
N GLU A 75 26.50 -1.94 -2.19
CA GLU A 75 26.06 -3.16 -1.53
C GLU A 75 24.99 -2.84 -0.47
N GLN A 76 25.21 -1.80 0.32
CA GLN A 76 24.24 -1.30 1.31
C GLN A 76 22.96 -0.83 0.62
N LYS A 77 23.06 -0.08 -0.48
CA LYS A 77 21.92 0.37 -1.26
C LYS A 77 21.08 -0.78 -1.80
N VAL A 78 21.73 -1.82 -2.33
CA VAL A 78 21.04 -3.03 -2.80
C VAL A 78 20.32 -3.72 -1.64
N LYS A 79 20.95 -3.88 -0.48
CA LYS A 79 20.34 -4.48 0.70
C LYS A 79 19.10 -3.68 1.17
N ILE A 80 19.21 -2.35 1.23
CA ILE A 80 18.09 -1.48 1.59
C ILE A 80 16.93 -1.67 0.60
N PHE A 81 17.21 -1.63 -0.69
CA PHE A 81 16.17 -1.77 -1.70
C PHE A 81 15.53 -3.17 -1.71
N ALA A 82 16.32 -4.21 -1.49
CA ALA A 82 15.81 -5.59 -1.42
C ALA A 82 14.88 -5.82 -0.23
N ILE A 83 15.05 -5.09 0.87
CA ILE A 83 14.26 -5.26 2.08
C ILE A 83 13.06 -4.31 2.12
N PHE A 84 13.28 -3.04 1.85
CA PHE A 84 12.28 -1.98 2.03
C PHE A 84 11.57 -1.60 0.72
N GLY A 85 12.02 -2.13 -0.41
CA GLY A 85 11.52 -1.72 -1.72
C GLY A 85 11.75 -0.24 -1.99
N GLY A 86 10.83 0.35 -2.75
CA GLY A 86 10.87 1.76 -3.12
C GLY A 86 9.89 2.64 -2.35
N THR A 87 9.31 2.18 -1.24
CA THR A 87 8.35 2.98 -0.46
C THR A 87 9.06 4.11 0.28
N PRO A 88 8.82 5.40 -0.06
CA PRO A 88 9.58 6.52 0.50
C PRO A 88 9.53 6.60 2.02
N GLN A 89 8.40 6.24 2.61
CA GLN A 89 8.22 6.25 4.06
C GLN A 89 9.17 5.26 4.75
N TYR A 90 9.27 4.02 4.26
CA TYR A 90 10.18 3.01 4.83
C TYR A 90 11.64 3.43 4.68
N LEU A 91 11.98 3.99 3.54
CA LEU A 91 13.31 4.51 3.27
C LEU A 91 13.68 5.69 4.19
N SER A 92 12.71 6.55 4.55
CA SER A 92 12.96 7.68 5.46
C SER A 92 13.28 7.21 6.86
N PHE A 93 12.57 6.20 7.39
CA PHE A 93 12.88 5.61 8.69
C PHE A 93 14.32 5.07 8.75
N PHE A 94 14.76 4.43 7.67
CA PHE A 94 16.13 3.93 7.59
C PHE A 94 17.16 5.08 7.50
N LYS A 95 16.87 6.12 6.73
CA LYS A 95 17.75 7.29 6.56
C LYS A 95 17.98 8.05 7.87
N GLU A 96 16.97 8.09 8.72
CA GLU A 96 17.05 8.75 10.03
C GLU A 96 17.81 7.92 11.08
N SER A 97 17.98 6.61 10.82
CA SER A 97 18.73 5.73 11.72
C SER A 97 20.23 6.03 11.65
N LYS A 98 20.85 6.16 12.82
CA LYS A 98 22.31 6.33 12.96
C LYS A 98 23.04 5.02 13.20
N SER A 99 22.33 3.92 13.29
CA SER A 99 22.88 2.59 13.57
C SER A 99 23.38 1.91 12.30
N GLU A 100 24.21 0.88 12.45
CA GLU A 100 24.58 0.01 11.34
C GLU A 100 23.34 -0.65 10.69
N PHE A 101 23.46 -1.01 9.41
CA PHE A 101 22.36 -1.56 8.62
C PHE A 101 21.62 -2.71 9.31
N LEU A 102 22.35 -3.74 9.78
CA LEU A 102 21.73 -4.91 10.40
C LEU A 102 21.04 -4.58 11.72
N GLU A 103 21.59 -3.69 12.49
CA GLU A 103 20.98 -3.23 13.75
C GLU A 103 19.71 -2.44 13.48
N SER A 104 19.76 -1.50 12.53
CA SER A 104 18.60 -0.73 12.10
C SER A 104 17.48 -1.63 11.60
N PHE A 105 17.80 -2.58 10.73
CA PHE A 105 16.85 -3.55 10.21
C PHE A 105 16.22 -4.39 11.34
N LYS A 106 17.05 -4.96 12.23
CA LYS A 106 16.57 -5.75 13.36
C LYS A 106 15.62 -4.94 14.25
N ASN A 107 15.99 -3.72 14.56
CA ASN A 107 15.20 -2.88 15.46
C ASN A 107 13.90 -2.38 14.83
N MET A 108 13.90 -2.05 13.53
CA MET A 108 12.71 -1.54 12.84
C MET A 108 11.74 -2.64 12.40
N VAL A 109 12.26 -3.77 11.91
CA VAL A 109 11.44 -4.77 11.22
C VAL A 109 11.20 -6.03 12.06
N LEU A 110 12.21 -6.49 12.82
CA LEU A 110 12.15 -7.77 13.53
C LEU A 110 11.83 -7.64 15.02
N SER A 111 12.01 -6.45 15.61
CA SER A 111 11.76 -6.25 17.03
C SER A 111 10.30 -5.89 17.29
N ASN A 112 9.73 -6.48 18.34
CA ASN A 112 8.39 -6.11 18.80
C ASN A 112 8.37 -4.62 19.18
N GLY A 113 7.46 -3.86 18.58
CA GLY A 113 7.40 -2.39 18.72
C GLY A 113 8.31 -1.62 17.77
N GLY A 114 9.02 -2.29 16.86
CA GLY A 114 9.72 -1.63 15.75
C GLY A 114 8.75 -0.92 14.82
N SER A 115 9.17 0.18 14.21
CA SER A 115 8.32 1.05 13.38
C SER A 115 7.68 0.35 12.18
N LEU A 116 8.28 -0.74 11.70
CA LEU A 116 7.80 -1.54 10.57
C LEU A 116 7.40 -2.98 10.95
N TYR A 117 7.40 -3.31 12.25
CA TYR A 117 7.09 -4.67 12.71
C TYR A 117 5.67 -5.12 12.33
N GLU A 118 4.70 -4.26 12.50
CA GLU A 118 3.29 -4.54 12.17
C GLU A 118 2.88 -4.10 10.76
N GLU A 119 3.78 -3.48 10.03
CA GLU A 119 3.48 -2.86 8.74
C GLU A 119 2.90 -3.84 7.70
N PRO A 120 3.38 -5.10 7.57
CA PRO A 120 2.78 -6.05 6.64
C PRO A 120 1.30 -6.34 6.95
N ILE A 121 0.95 -6.38 8.24
CA ILE A 121 -0.44 -6.60 8.66
C ILE A 121 -1.27 -5.33 8.46
N ASN A 122 -0.70 -4.17 8.74
CA ASN A 122 -1.38 -2.87 8.56
C ASN A 122 -1.66 -2.59 7.09
N ALA A 123 -0.73 -2.89 6.18
CA ALA A 123 -0.93 -2.79 4.74
C ALA A 123 -2.12 -3.64 4.26
N LEU A 124 -2.22 -4.89 4.73
CA LEU A 124 -3.36 -5.76 4.42
C LEU A 124 -4.68 -5.22 4.98
N LYS A 125 -4.67 -4.69 6.22
CA LYS A 125 -5.86 -4.09 6.85
C LYS A 125 -6.37 -2.86 6.11
N PHE A 126 -5.46 -2.12 5.50
CA PHE A 126 -5.79 -0.88 4.80
C PHE A 126 -6.48 -1.15 3.45
N GLU A 127 -6.04 -2.17 2.71
CA GLU A 127 -6.50 -2.42 1.35
C GLU A 127 -7.57 -3.53 1.25
N LEU A 128 -7.59 -4.47 2.21
CA LEU A 128 -8.37 -5.69 2.08
C LEU A 128 -9.41 -5.85 3.20
N THR A 129 -10.55 -6.39 2.84
CA THR A 129 -11.57 -6.87 3.79
C THR A 129 -11.16 -8.22 4.36
N ASN A 130 -11.34 -8.43 5.68
CA ASN A 130 -10.96 -9.66 6.40
C ASN A 130 -9.45 -9.98 6.33
N PRO A 131 -8.57 -9.03 6.72
CA PRO A 131 -7.12 -9.17 6.61
C PRO A 131 -6.57 -10.40 7.33
N GLU A 132 -7.24 -10.89 8.38
CA GLU A 132 -6.84 -12.10 9.14
C GLU A 132 -6.78 -13.34 8.26
N ARG A 133 -7.67 -13.47 7.27
CA ARG A 133 -7.67 -14.58 6.32
C ARG A 133 -6.42 -14.57 5.44
N TYR A 134 -6.08 -13.40 4.94
CA TYR A 134 -4.85 -13.21 4.14
C TYR A 134 -3.59 -13.50 4.95
N VAL A 135 -3.53 -13.03 6.20
CA VAL A 135 -2.42 -13.34 7.11
C VAL A 135 -2.30 -14.83 7.35
N SER A 136 -3.42 -15.54 7.54
CA SER A 136 -3.43 -16.99 7.74
C SER A 136 -2.91 -17.75 6.52
N ILE A 137 -3.30 -17.33 5.31
CA ILE A 137 -2.81 -17.89 4.03
C ILE A 137 -1.30 -17.66 3.90
N LEU A 138 -0.83 -16.43 4.12
CA LEU A 138 0.60 -16.10 4.05
C LEU A 138 1.42 -16.90 5.08
N ARG A 139 0.87 -17.13 6.27
CA ARG A 139 1.50 -17.99 7.29
C ARG A 139 1.57 -19.45 6.85
N ALA A 140 0.53 -20.01 6.24
CA ALA A 140 0.56 -21.36 5.70
C ALA A 140 1.64 -21.51 4.63
N ILE A 141 1.72 -20.54 3.70
CA ILE A 141 2.77 -20.48 2.67
C ILE A 141 4.17 -20.38 3.31
N SER A 142 4.36 -19.53 4.31
CA SER A 142 5.64 -19.37 5.01
C SER A 142 6.11 -20.63 5.75
N ARG A 143 5.19 -21.56 6.04
CA ARG A 143 5.47 -22.87 6.63
C ARG A 143 5.72 -23.95 5.58
N GLY A 144 5.82 -23.58 4.30
CA GLY A 144 6.13 -24.49 3.20
C GLY A 144 4.91 -25.16 2.55
N LYS A 145 3.70 -24.59 2.74
CA LYS A 145 2.53 -25.06 1.99
C LYS A 145 2.55 -24.44 0.60
N GLU A 146 2.74 -25.27 -0.43
CA GLU A 146 2.91 -24.82 -1.82
C GLU A 146 1.67 -25.11 -2.68
N GLU A 147 0.84 -26.08 -2.29
CA GLU A 147 -0.35 -26.46 -3.04
C GLU A 147 -1.63 -25.84 -2.47
N LEU A 148 -2.56 -25.45 -3.33
CA LEU A 148 -3.86 -24.91 -2.95
C LEU A 148 -4.62 -25.82 -1.98
N LYS A 149 -4.53 -27.13 -2.20
CA LYS A 149 -5.17 -28.12 -1.36
C LYS A 149 -4.60 -28.12 0.06
N GLU A 150 -3.29 -28.07 0.21
CA GLU A 150 -2.63 -28.05 1.53
C GLU A 150 -2.99 -26.82 2.35
N ILE A 151 -3.07 -25.66 1.67
CA ILE A 151 -3.48 -24.40 2.30
C ILE A 151 -4.96 -24.47 2.71
N ALA A 152 -5.80 -24.99 1.82
CA ALA A 152 -7.23 -25.15 2.06
C ALA A 152 -7.51 -26.11 3.25
N ASP A 153 -6.83 -27.24 3.28
CA ASP A 153 -6.95 -28.22 4.37
C ASP A 153 -6.45 -27.66 5.73
N GLU A 154 -5.33 -26.91 5.74
CA GLU A 154 -4.81 -26.28 6.99
C GLU A 154 -5.75 -25.20 7.53
N LEU A 155 -6.42 -24.45 6.65
CA LEU A 155 -7.27 -23.33 7.04
C LEU A 155 -8.76 -23.70 7.14
N GLU A 156 -9.11 -24.95 6.87
CA GLU A 156 -10.50 -25.43 6.84
C GLU A 156 -11.38 -24.58 5.87
N LEU A 157 -10.85 -24.28 4.68
CA LEU A 157 -11.50 -23.50 3.66
C LEU A 157 -11.59 -24.26 2.34
N GLU A 158 -12.54 -23.86 1.49
CA GLU A 158 -12.63 -24.36 0.13
C GLU A 158 -11.50 -23.83 -0.75
N GLN A 159 -10.97 -24.65 -1.67
CA GLN A 159 -9.90 -24.24 -2.59
C GLN A 159 -10.28 -23.02 -3.44
N SER A 160 -11.58 -22.90 -3.80
CA SER A 160 -12.13 -21.75 -4.53
C SER A 160 -11.98 -20.44 -3.73
N GLN A 161 -12.16 -20.49 -2.42
CA GLN A 161 -11.96 -19.34 -1.52
C GLN A 161 -10.47 -18.96 -1.46
N ILE A 162 -9.57 -19.94 -1.28
CA ILE A 162 -8.11 -19.69 -1.30
C ILE A 162 -7.69 -19.04 -2.61
N THR A 163 -8.19 -19.55 -3.75
CA THR A 163 -7.90 -18.98 -5.06
C THR A 163 -8.32 -17.50 -5.16
N SER A 164 -9.49 -17.17 -4.62
CA SER A 164 -9.98 -15.78 -4.60
C SER A 164 -9.08 -14.87 -3.73
N TYR A 165 -8.69 -15.35 -2.53
CA TYR A 165 -7.78 -14.60 -1.65
C TYR A 165 -6.40 -14.40 -2.28
N LEU A 166 -5.83 -15.43 -2.91
CA LEU A 166 -4.53 -15.33 -3.59
C LEU A 166 -4.57 -14.35 -4.76
N ARG A 167 -5.66 -14.34 -5.54
CA ARG A 167 -5.83 -13.37 -6.62
C ARG A 167 -5.82 -11.94 -6.08
N ASN A 168 -6.57 -11.66 -5.03
CA ASN A 168 -6.58 -10.34 -4.42
C ASN A 168 -5.20 -9.93 -3.87
N LEU A 169 -4.40 -10.87 -3.34
CA LEU A 169 -3.02 -10.60 -2.92
C LEU A 169 -2.11 -10.27 -4.11
N ILE A 170 -2.27 -10.96 -5.22
CA ILE A 170 -1.50 -10.69 -6.45
C ILE A 170 -1.87 -9.30 -6.99
N ASP A 171 -3.17 -9.01 -7.10
CA ASP A 171 -3.66 -7.71 -7.58
C ASP A 171 -3.21 -6.53 -6.68
N LEU A 172 -2.89 -6.79 -5.40
CA LEU A 172 -2.35 -5.80 -4.48
C LEU A 172 -0.85 -5.51 -4.72
N LEU A 173 -0.13 -6.47 -5.30
CA LEU A 173 1.32 -6.37 -5.52
C LEU A 173 1.68 -5.76 -6.89
N ASP A 174 0.73 -5.74 -7.84
CA ASP A 174 0.89 -5.15 -9.18
C ASP A 174 0.58 -3.64 -9.19
#